data_57eb4e69206a258d938d4ff208d589b6
#
_entry.id   57eb4e69206a258d938d4ff208d589b6
#
_cell.length_a   1.000
_cell.length_b   1.000
_cell.length_c   1.000
_cell.angle_alpha   90.00
_cell.angle_beta   90.00
_cell.angle_gamma   90.00
#
_symmetry.space_group_name_H-M   'P 1'
#
loop_
_entity.id
_entity.type
_entity.pdbx_description
1 polymer ?
#
loop_
_entity_poly.entity_id
_entity_poly.type
_entity_poly.pdbx_seq_one_letter_code
_entity_poly.pdbx_strand_id
1 'polypeptide(L)'
;MTESHNTIINAHLTPLPDRVGVDGLEDKWRGVWDGNDTYKFQGTRDRKAVYSIDTPPPTVSGSLHVGHVFSYTHTDVIARFKRMRGYDVFYPMGWDDNGLPTERRVQNYYGVRVDTSLKYDPDFKPPFEGTDGKKIDAKDQVPISRQNFIELCEKLTAQDEKLFEALWRKLGLSIDWSQTYHTIGEHPRRVAQKAFLRNLKRGEAYQKEAPGLWDVTFQTAVAQAELESREYPGFYHKVAFRFEDGTPIYIETTRPELLAACTSLIANPEDERYQPYFGQTVYSPLFKVKVPILAHKAAEMDKGAGIAMCCTFGDVTDVEWWRDLNLPLRSIIQRNGRIIMDTPDWIEDEAGRELFQQIAGKTTFSARKAIVDALRESGDLDGEPTPTKRMTNFYEKGDKPLEIVTSRQWYLKNGGTDQKLNAELIERGRELNFHPDFMRVRYENWVNGLNGDWLISRQRFFGVPFPLWYPVKADGTADYEHPITPSEDGLPID
;
A
#
# COMPACT_ATOMS: atom_id res chain seq x y z
N MET A 1 -49.48 30.30 43.02
CA MET A 1 -48.72 29.21 42.43
C MET A 1 -47.45 29.73 41.79
N THR A 2 -46.50 30.19 42.61
CA THR A 2 -45.18 30.71 42.15
C THR A 2 -44.16 30.73 43.32
N GLU A 3 -43.97 29.60 44.00
CA GLU A 3 -42.97 29.50 45.07
C GLU A 3 -42.19 28.18 45.13
N SER A 4 -42.21 27.36 44.07
CA SER A 4 -41.51 26.06 44.13
C SER A 4 -40.33 25.90 43.18
N HIS A 5 -39.84 26.96 42.52
CA HIS A 5 -38.72 26.86 41.56
C HIS A 5 -37.39 27.43 42.02
N ASN A 6 -37.30 28.05 43.18
CA ASN A 6 -36.04 28.70 43.64
C ASN A 6 -35.30 27.96 44.75
N THR A 7 -35.74 26.77 45.16
CA THR A 7 -35.16 26.10 46.34
C THR A 7 -34.11 25.03 45.97
N ILE A 8 -33.91 24.74 44.71
CA ILE A 8 -32.94 23.69 44.29
C ILE A 8 -31.58 24.23 43.92
N ILE A 9 -31.43 25.54 43.70
CA ILE A 9 -30.18 26.12 43.22
C ILE A 9 -29.16 26.48 44.35
N ASN A 10 -29.59 26.50 45.60
CA ASN A 10 -28.75 26.99 46.73
C ASN A 10 -28.14 25.91 47.64
N ALA A 11 -28.35 24.63 47.38
CA ALA A 11 -27.71 23.57 48.14
C ALA A 11 -26.40 23.17 47.45
N HIS A 12 -25.27 23.61 47.99
CA HIS A 12 -23.90 23.17 47.67
C HIS A 12 -23.16 23.87 46.52
N LEU A 13 -23.27 25.18 46.35
CA LEU A 13 -22.23 25.91 45.66
C LEU A 13 -21.02 26.04 46.60
N THR A 14 -20.07 25.13 46.50
CA THR A 14 -18.75 25.33 47.09
C THR A 14 -18.14 26.56 46.42
N PRO A 15 -17.66 27.57 47.18
CA PRO A 15 -17.03 28.73 46.57
C PRO A 15 -15.90 28.28 45.65
N LEU A 16 -15.83 28.85 44.46
CA LEU A 16 -14.73 28.60 43.55
C LEU A 16 -13.43 29.07 44.23
N PRO A 17 -12.38 28.26 44.25
CA PRO A 17 -11.10 28.68 44.80
C PRO A 17 -10.54 29.85 43.97
N ASP A 18 -9.84 30.77 44.64
CA ASP A 18 -9.18 31.94 44.02
C ASP A 18 -8.20 31.56 42.91
N ARG A 19 -7.64 30.34 42.98
CA ARG A 19 -6.82 29.71 41.92
C ARG A 19 -7.29 28.29 41.71
N VAL A 20 -7.52 27.96 40.45
CA VAL A 20 -7.84 26.57 40.07
C VAL A 20 -6.54 25.76 40.09
N GLY A 21 -6.44 24.85 41.04
CA GLY A 21 -5.39 23.83 41.04
C GLY A 21 -5.71 22.79 39.97
N VAL A 22 -4.80 22.55 39.02
CA VAL A 22 -4.97 21.58 37.97
C VAL A 22 -4.28 20.23 38.28
N ASP A 23 -3.41 20.21 39.28
CA ASP A 23 -2.67 19.01 39.66
C ASP A 23 -3.60 17.91 40.15
N GLY A 24 -3.52 16.74 39.46
CA GLY A 24 -4.34 15.57 39.75
C GLY A 24 -5.81 15.70 39.34
N LEU A 25 -6.20 16.76 38.61
CA LEU A 25 -7.57 16.96 38.17
C LEU A 25 -8.02 15.88 37.18
N GLU A 26 -7.16 15.50 36.23
CA GLU A 26 -7.42 14.45 35.27
C GLU A 26 -7.62 13.09 35.94
N ASP A 27 -6.76 12.75 36.90
CA ASP A 27 -6.85 11.48 37.63
C ASP A 27 -8.12 11.42 38.48
N LYS A 28 -8.49 12.52 39.10
CA LYS A 28 -9.75 12.62 39.89
C LYS A 28 -10.96 12.35 39.00
N TRP A 29 -11.07 13.06 37.88
CA TRP A 29 -12.25 12.96 37.04
C TRP A 29 -12.29 11.64 36.30
N ARG A 30 -11.15 11.11 35.86
CA ARG A 30 -11.07 9.75 35.32
C ARG A 30 -11.65 8.73 36.30
N GLY A 31 -11.22 8.77 37.56
CA GLY A 31 -11.76 7.87 38.58
C GLY A 31 -13.26 8.01 38.77
N VAL A 32 -13.82 9.21 38.67
CA VAL A 32 -15.27 9.44 38.76
C VAL A 32 -16.00 8.86 37.52
N TRP A 33 -15.47 9.10 36.33
CA TRP A 33 -16.10 8.63 35.10
C TRP A 33 -16.03 7.11 34.97
N ASP A 34 -14.90 6.49 35.31
CA ASP A 34 -14.74 5.04 35.30
C ASP A 34 -15.64 4.38 36.37
N GLY A 35 -15.69 4.94 37.59
CA GLY A 35 -16.50 4.40 38.68
C GLY A 35 -18.02 4.51 38.44
N ASN A 36 -18.47 5.46 37.62
CA ASN A 36 -19.88 5.66 37.30
C ASN A 36 -20.28 5.08 35.94
N ASP A 37 -19.40 4.40 35.22
CA ASP A 37 -19.64 3.94 33.83
C ASP A 37 -20.16 5.09 32.92
N THR A 38 -19.64 6.33 33.10
CA THR A 38 -20.20 7.56 32.52
C THR A 38 -20.26 7.51 30.99
N TYR A 39 -19.32 6.83 30.35
CA TYR A 39 -19.19 6.78 28.89
C TYR A 39 -19.60 5.44 28.28
N LYS A 40 -20.12 4.54 29.10
CA LYS A 40 -20.55 3.22 28.66
C LYS A 40 -21.80 3.31 27.77
N PHE A 41 -21.76 2.61 26.65
CA PHE A 41 -22.91 2.44 25.77
C PHE A 41 -23.98 1.60 26.43
N GLN A 42 -25.20 2.11 26.51
CA GLN A 42 -26.28 1.45 27.22
C GLN A 42 -27.02 0.39 26.40
N GLY A 43 -26.71 0.34 25.09
CA GLY A 43 -27.30 -0.67 24.20
C GLY A 43 -28.77 -0.42 23.85
N THR A 44 -29.19 0.85 23.84
CA THR A 44 -30.57 1.17 23.44
C THR A 44 -30.89 0.63 22.04
N ARG A 45 -32.10 0.11 21.86
CA ARG A 45 -32.54 -0.47 20.58
C ARG A 45 -33.19 0.55 19.64
N ASP A 46 -33.53 1.73 20.13
CA ASP A 46 -34.03 2.81 19.28
C ASP A 46 -32.89 3.47 18.53
N ARG A 47 -32.79 3.16 17.25
CA ARG A 47 -31.73 3.73 16.37
C ARG A 47 -31.74 5.26 16.32
N LYS A 48 -32.87 5.92 16.58
CA LYS A 48 -32.95 7.39 16.59
C LYS A 48 -32.33 7.99 17.83
N ALA A 49 -32.29 7.23 18.93
CA ALA A 49 -31.64 7.62 20.17
C ALA A 49 -30.14 7.25 20.23
N VAL A 50 -29.64 6.46 19.29
CA VAL A 50 -28.22 6.06 19.21
C VAL A 50 -27.46 7.02 18.30
N TYR A 51 -26.26 7.39 18.74
CA TYR A 51 -25.24 8.04 17.90
C TYR A 51 -23.98 7.17 17.87
N SER A 52 -23.70 6.60 16.73
CA SER A 52 -22.49 5.75 16.54
C SER A 52 -21.36 6.55 15.91
N ILE A 53 -20.17 6.40 16.46
CA ILE A 53 -18.94 7.00 15.95
C ILE A 53 -18.08 5.87 15.40
N ASP A 54 -17.81 5.94 14.09
CA ASP A 54 -16.87 5.07 13.40
C ASP A 54 -15.61 5.89 13.08
N THR A 55 -14.55 5.65 13.84
CA THR A 55 -13.25 6.28 13.64
C THR A 55 -12.19 5.22 13.35
N PRO A 56 -11.28 5.47 12.38
CA PRO A 56 -10.21 4.53 12.10
C PRO A 56 -9.40 4.21 13.37
N PRO A 57 -9.11 2.94 13.65
CA PRO A 57 -8.26 2.57 14.77
C PRO A 57 -6.84 3.10 14.57
N PRO A 58 -6.15 3.61 15.59
CA PRO A 58 -4.76 4.00 15.48
C PRO A 58 -3.87 2.78 15.22
N THR A 59 -2.88 2.94 14.33
CA THR A 59 -1.89 1.90 14.08
C THR A 59 -0.97 1.75 15.29
N VAL A 60 -0.91 0.55 15.84
CA VAL A 60 -0.13 0.22 17.05
C VAL A 60 1.31 -0.11 16.67
N SER A 61 2.09 0.90 16.31
CA SER A 61 3.47 0.73 15.84
C SER A 61 4.40 1.82 16.33
N GLY A 62 4.53 1.96 17.65
CA GLY A 62 5.41 2.95 18.26
C GLY A 62 4.68 3.87 19.23
N SER A 63 4.99 5.16 19.22
CA SER A 63 4.42 6.14 20.14
C SER A 63 3.34 6.98 19.46
N LEU A 64 2.31 7.33 20.22
CA LEU A 64 1.36 8.36 19.81
C LEU A 64 2.06 9.71 19.62
N HIS A 65 1.63 10.47 18.63
CA HIS A 65 2.12 11.83 18.38
C HIS A 65 0.96 12.83 18.41
N VAL A 66 1.29 14.13 18.41
CA VAL A 66 0.30 15.23 18.53
C VAL A 66 -0.82 15.13 17.49
N GLY A 67 -0.56 14.61 16.29
CA GLY A 67 -1.58 14.39 15.25
C GLY A 67 -2.68 13.43 15.69
N HIS A 68 -2.34 12.34 16.39
CA HIS A 68 -3.33 11.44 16.98
C HIS A 68 -4.18 12.17 18.03
N VAL A 69 -3.52 12.86 18.96
CA VAL A 69 -4.21 13.65 20.00
C VAL A 69 -5.20 14.63 19.39
N PHE A 70 -4.78 15.34 18.34
CA PHE A 70 -5.62 16.31 17.64
C PHE A 70 -6.86 15.66 17.01
N SER A 71 -6.67 14.59 16.24
CA SER A 71 -7.77 13.91 15.55
C SER A 71 -8.80 13.30 16.50
N TYR A 72 -8.32 12.60 17.54
CA TYR A 72 -9.24 11.93 18.48
C TYR A 72 -9.93 12.92 19.43
N THR A 73 -9.30 14.05 19.75
CA THR A 73 -9.97 15.13 20.51
C THR A 73 -11.14 15.72 19.75
N HIS A 74 -11.01 15.94 18.43
CA HIS A 74 -12.14 16.42 17.61
C HIS A 74 -13.32 15.44 17.64
N THR A 75 -13.03 14.17 17.54
CA THR A 75 -14.04 13.11 17.60
C THR A 75 -14.71 13.08 18.98
N ASP A 76 -13.93 13.22 20.05
CA ASP A 76 -14.42 13.21 21.42
C ASP A 76 -15.32 14.41 21.76
N VAL A 77 -15.04 15.58 21.20
CA VAL A 77 -15.92 16.75 21.32
C VAL A 77 -17.32 16.45 20.78
N ILE A 78 -17.40 15.77 19.63
CA ILE A 78 -18.68 15.35 19.05
C ILE A 78 -19.37 14.31 19.93
N ALA A 79 -18.63 13.33 20.44
CA ALA A 79 -19.15 12.30 21.33
C ALA A 79 -19.80 12.92 22.58
N ARG A 80 -19.07 13.82 23.25
CA ARG A 80 -19.57 14.55 24.44
C ARG A 80 -20.78 15.41 24.14
N PHE A 81 -20.74 16.18 23.04
CA PHE A 81 -21.88 16.99 22.63
C PHE A 81 -23.14 16.12 22.41
N LYS A 82 -23.01 14.98 21.76
CA LYS A 82 -24.15 14.07 21.52
C LYS A 82 -24.69 13.46 22.81
N ARG A 83 -23.82 13.08 23.76
CA ARG A 83 -24.27 12.64 25.11
C ARG A 83 -25.01 13.74 25.86
N MET A 84 -24.50 14.98 25.82
CA MET A 84 -25.18 16.13 26.42
C MET A 84 -26.54 16.42 25.78
N ARG A 85 -26.75 15.99 24.54
CA ARG A 85 -28.05 16.06 23.84
C ARG A 85 -28.95 14.86 24.09
N GLY A 86 -28.54 13.92 24.96
CA GLY A 86 -29.34 12.77 25.37
C GLY A 86 -29.23 11.54 24.46
N TYR A 87 -28.26 11.51 23.55
CA TYR A 87 -28.00 10.31 22.75
C TYR A 87 -27.25 9.25 23.56
N ASP A 88 -27.60 7.98 23.35
CA ASP A 88 -26.77 6.85 23.73
C ASP A 88 -25.63 6.71 22.68
N VAL A 89 -24.41 7.05 23.08
CA VAL A 89 -23.30 7.18 22.14
C VAL A 89 -22.45 5.92 22.14
N PHE A 90 -22.44 5.22 21.01
CA PHE A 90 -21.52 4.12 20.76
C PHE A 90 -20.19 4.66 20.21
N TYR A 91 -19.17 4.67 21.05
CA TYR A 91 -17.81 5.14 20.72
C TYR A 91 -16.77 4.14 21.24
N PRO A 92 -16.52 3.06 20.49
CA PRO A 92 -15.50 2.09 20.81
C PRO A 92 -14.11 2.58 20.43
N MET A 93 -13.06 1.96 21.00
CA MET A 93 -11.68 2.09 20.51
C MET A 93 -11.24 0.80 19.88
N GLY A 94 -10.64 0.90 18.67
CA GLY A 94 -9.98 -0.20 18.00
C GLY A 94 -8.47 -0.02 18.00
N TRP A 95 -7.74 -1.12 17.78
CA TRP A 95 -6.30 -1.16 17.61
C TRP A 95 -5.97 -1.76 16.26
N ASP A 96 -5.22 -1.01 15.42
CA ASP A 96 -4.71 -1.50 14.14
C ASP A 96 -3.32 -2.10 14.35
N ASP A 97 -3.29 -3.41 14.61
CA ASP A 97 -2.13 -4.13 15.12
C ASP A 97 -1.24 -4.69 14.02
N ASN A 98 -1.77 -4.90 12.83
CA ASN A 98 -1.08 -5.60 11.76
C ASN A 98 -0.54 -4.67 10.67
N GLY A 99 0.23 -5.26 9.77
CA GLY A 99 0.80 -4.58 8.62
C GLY A 99 2.29 -4.30 8.73
N LEU A 100 2.84 -3.67 7.69
CA LEU A 100 4.27 -3.45 7.58
C LEU A 100 4.88 -2.58 8.71
N PRO A 101 4.21 -1.53 9.22
CA PRO A 101 4.76 -0.74 10.31
C PRO A 101 5.03 -1.59 11.56
N THR A 102 4.08 -2.44 11.93
CA THR A 102 4.21 -3.36 13.08
C THR A 102 5.32 -4.39 12.84
N GLU A 103 5.34 -5.03 11.67
CA GLU A 103 6.40 -6.00 11.34
C GLU A 103 7.80 -5.37 11.42
N ARG A 104 7.98 -4.16 10.87
CA ARG A 104 9.26 -3.43 10.94
C ARG A 104 9.64 -3.08 12.38
N ARG A 105 8.67 -2.67 13.19
CA ARG A 105 8.92 -2.40 14.59
C ARG A 105 9.40 -3.65 15.33
N VAL A 106 8.73 -4.79 15.12
CA VAL A 106 9.10 -6.08 15.70
C VAL A 106 10.50 -6.53 15.26
N GLN A 107 10.78 -6.42 13.95
CA GLN A 107 12.10 -6.74 13.40
C GLN A 107 13.23 -5.95 14.08
N ASN A 108 13.01 -4.64 14.28
CA ASN A 108 14.01 -3.78 14.91
C ASN A 108 14.06 -3.96 16.42
N TYR A 109 12.89 -4.11 17.08
CA TYR A 109 12.80 -4.21 18.53
C TYR A 109 13.45 -5.49 19.07
N TYR A 110 13.25 -6.61 18.35
CA TYR A 110 13.74 -7.93 18.72
C TYR A 110 14.97 -8.38 17.94
N GLY A 111 15.37 -7.70 16.88
CA GLY A 111 16.50 -8.09 16.02
C GLY A 111 16.24 -9.37 15.21
N VAL A 112 15.05 -9.55 14.70
CA VAL A 112 14.61 -10.77 14.01
C VAL A 112 14.09 -10.50 12.60
N ARG A 113 14.06 -11.53 11.75
CA ARG A 113 13.40 -11.53 10.45
C ARG A 113 12.73 -12.87 10.18
N VAL A 114 11.66 -12.85 9.39
CA VAL A 114 10.98 -14.10 9.04
C VAL A 114 11.76 -14.89 8.00
N ASP A 115 11.85 -16.18 8.24
CA ASP A 115 12.25 -17.20 7.28
C ASP A 115 11.21 -18.34 7.33
N THR A 116 10.39 -18.41 6.27
CA THR A 116 9.28 -19.38 6.19
C THR A 116 9.74 -20.83 6.03
N SER A 117 11.03 -21.08 5.77
CA SER A 117 11.60 -22.42 5.72
C SER A 117 11.85 -23.02 7.11
N LEU A 118 11.91 -22.16 8.14
CA LEU A 118 12.16 -22.58 9.51
C LEU A 118 10.88 -23.11 10.17
N LYS A 119 11.06 -24.16 10.99
CA LYS A 119 10.01 -24.70 11.84
C LYS A 119 9.81 -23.84 13.08
N TYR A 120 8.61 -23.92 13.65
CA TYR A 120 8.28 -23.30 14.91
C TYR A 120 9.17 -23.83 16.04
N ASP A 121 9.69 -22.91 16.84
CA ASP A 121 10.47 -23.20 18.06
C ASP A 121 9.72 -22.62 19.27
N PRO A 122 9.10 -23.47 20.12
CA PRO A 122 8.35 -23.01 21.29
C PRO A 122 9.24 -22.39 22.39
N ASP A 123 10.55 -22.66 22.36
CA ASP A 123 11.51 -22.16 23.34
C ASP A 123 12.30 -20.95 22.83
N PHE A 124 11.93 -20.39 21.65
CA PHE A 124 12.62 -19.28 21.03
C PHE A 124 12.63 -18.05 21.94
N LYS A 125 13.82 -17.47 22.10
CA LYS A 125 14.03 -16.19 22.79
C LYS A 125 14.68 -15.21 21.85
N PRO A 126 14.11 -13.99 21.70
CA PRO A 126 14.69 -13.00 20.82
C PRO A 126 16.07 -12.54 21.32
N PRO A 127 17.01 -12.20 20.40
CA PRO A 127 18.36 -11.77 20.77
C PRO A 127 18.37 -10.45 21.53
N PHE A 128 17.34 -9.62 21.35
CA PHE A 128 17.18 -8.32 22.00
C PHE A 128 15.75 -8.14 22.50
N GLU A 129 15.58 -7.27 23.49
CA GLU A 129 14.32 -6.64 23.85
C GLU A 129 14.60 -5.15 24.12
N GLY A 130 13.93 -4.25 23.40
CA GLY A 130 14.00 -2.83 23.69
C GLY A 130 15.06 -2.01 22.95
N THR A 131 15.38 -2.37 21.71
CA THR A 131 16.28 -1.54 20.86
C THR A 131 15.56 -0.37 20.21
N ASP A 132 14.67 0.29 20.92
CA ASP A 132 13.85 1.38 20.43
C ASP A 132 14.67 2.44 19.68
N GLY A 133 14.28 2.68 18.42
CA GLY A 133 14.84 3.72 17.55
C GLY A 133 16.11 3.34 16.79
N LYS A 134 16.68 2.16 16.95
CA LYS A 134 17.80 1.69 16.12
C LYS A 134 17.31 0.80 15.01
N LYS A 135 17.61 1.18 13.77
CA LYS A 135 17.43 0.31 12.61
C LYS A 135 18.52 -0.78 12.66
N ILE A 136 18.09 -2.04 12.71
CA ILE A 136 18.98 -3.19 12.60
C ILE A 136 19.03 -3.62 11.14
N ASP A 137 20.23 -3.70 10.57
CA ASP A 137 20.38 -4.16 9.20
C ASP A 137 19.89 -5.60 9.03
N ALA A 138 19.23 -5.89 7.91
CA ALA A 138 18.63 -7.21 7.67
C ALA A 138 19.65 -8.37 7.77
N LYS A 139 20.93 -8.11 7.49
CA LYS A 139 22.02 -9.09 7.62
C LYS A 139 22.32 -9.48 9.09
N ASP A 140 22.03 -8.57 10.03
CA ASP A 140 22.27 -8.72 11.45
C ASP A 140 21.03 -9.22 12.21
N GLN A 141 19.90 -9.36 11.53
CA GLN A 141 18.67 -9.91 12.09
C GLN A 141 18.69 -11.44 12.08
N VAL A 142 18.30 -12.06 13.19
CA VAL A 142 18.20 -13.52 13.34
C VAL A 142 16.96 -14.02 12.56
N PRO A 143 17.11 -15.01 11.66
CA PRO A 143 15.97 -15.62 10.98
C PRO A 143 15.15 -16.49 11.96
N ILE A 144 13.82 -16.35 11.92
CA ILE A 144 12.87 -17.10 12.74
C ILE A 144 11.68 -17.57 11.93
N SER A 145 10.95 -18.57 12.43
CA SER A 145 9.74 -19.05 11.79
C SER A 145 8.64 -17.99 11.76
N ARG A 146 7.69 -18.10 10.83
CA ARG A 146 6.52 -17.21 10.77
C ARG A 146 5.74 -17.22 12.10
N GLN A 147 5.55 -18.39 12.71
CA GLN A 147 4.79 -18.51 13.96
C GLN A 147 5.48 -17.80 15.11
N ASN A 148 6.79 -17.98 15.31
CA ASN A 148 7.54 -17.23 16.33
C ASN A 148 7.47 -15.71 16.09
N PHE A 149 7.49 -15.28 14.81
CA PHE A 149 7.37 -13.88 14.49
C PHE A 149 5.99 -13.30 14.85
N ILE A 150 4.91 -14.06 14.59
CA ILE A 150 3.54 -13.66 14.96
C ILE A 150 3.43 -13.50 16.48
N GLU A 151 3.94 -14.47 17.27
CA GLU A 151 3.95 -14.37 18.74
C GLU A 151 4.68 -13.12 19.26
N LEU A 152 5.79 -12.74 18.62
CA LEU A 152 6.49 -11.50 18.95
C LEU A 152 5.70 -10.26 18.56
N CYS A 153 4.98 -10.30 17.43
CA CYS A 153 4.08 -9.21 17.03
C CYS A 153 2.97 -9.02 18.06
N GLU A 154 2.27 -10.09 18.43
CA GLU A 154 1.20 -10.05 19.43
C GLU A 154 1.71 -9.57 20.80
N LYS A 155 2.89 -10.01 21.22
CA LYS A 155 3.52 -9.56 22.47
C LYS A 155 3.79 -8.06 22.46
N LEU A 156 4.35 -7.53 21.38
CA LEU A 156 4.73 -6.11 21.29
C LEU A 156 3.52 -5.20 21.13
N THR A 157 2.56 -5.56 20.27
CA THR A 157 1.34 -4.77 20.09
C THR A 157 0.54 -4.68 21.38
N ALA A 158 0.39 -5.78 22.14
CA ALA A 158 -0.29 -5.76 23.43
C ALA A 158 0.37 -4.85 24.47
N GLN A 159 1.69 -4.59 24.37
CA GLN A 159 2.37 -3.59 25.20
C GLN A 159 2.09 -2.16 24.74
N ASP A 160 2.19 -1.93 23.41
CA ASP A 160 1.95 -0.61 22.83
C ASP A 160 0.50 -0.14 23.01
N GLU A 161 -0.49 -1.04 22.88
CA GLU A 161 -1.91 -0.77 23.14
C GLU A 161 -2.15 -0.22 24.55
N LYS A 162 -1.54 -0.82 25.56
CA LYS A 162 -1.64 -0.36 26.95
C LYS A 162 -1.08 1.05 27.12
N LEU A 163 0.02 1.37 26.42
CA LEU A 163 0.60 2.70 26.46
C LEU A 163 -0.33 3.72 25.77
N PHE A 164 -0.95 3.34 24.64
CA PHE A 164 -1.92 4.17 23.94
C PHE A 164 -3.18 4.39 24.79
N GLU A 165 -3.74 3.32 25.36
CA GLU A 165 -4.89 3.42 26.25
C GLU A 165 -4.61 4.32 27.45
N ALA A 166 -3.46 4.15 28.09
CA ALA A 166 -3.07 4.97 29.24
C ALA A 166 -3.04 6.47 28.90
N LEU A 167 -2.52 6.83 27.69
CA LEU A 167 -2.51 8.21 27.22
C LEU A 167 -3.91 8.73 26.90
N TRP A 168 -4.74 7.94 26.18
CA TRP A 168 -6.12 8.31 25.88
C TRP A 168 -6.96 8.52 27.14
N ARG A 169 -6.79 7.66 28.14
CA ARG A 169 -7.45 7.82 29.44
C ARG A 169 -6.96 9.08 30.18
N LYS A 170 -5.67 9.41 30.08
CA LYS A 170 -5.13 10.64 30.67
C LYS A 170 -5.66 11.90 29.99
N LEU A 171 -5.86 11.88 28.68
CA LEU A 171 -6.53 12.94 27.93
C LEU A 171 -8.04 13.03 28.24
N GLY A 172 -8.58 12.04 28.90
CA GLY A 172 -9.98 11.99 29.30
C GLY A 172 -10.94 11.74 28.14
N LEU A 173 -10.52 11.05 27.09
CA LEU A 173 -11.41 10.73 25.98
C LEU A 173 -12.62 9.92 26.46
N SER A 174 -13.80 10.27 25.98
CA SER A 174 -15.08 9.68 26.42
C SER A 174 -15.42 8.38 25.67
N ILE A 175 -14.45 7.47 25.66
CA ILE A 175 -14.52 6.17 24.99
C ILE A 175 -15.17 5.14 25.90
N ASP A 176 -15.97 4.24 25.33
CA ASP A 176 -16.42 3.03 26.01
C ASP A 176 -15.32 1.95 25.94
N TRP A 177 -14.48 1.90 26.94
CA TRP A 177 -13.35 0.96 27.02
C TRP A 177 -13.78 -0.51 27.15
N SER A 178 -15.06 -0.81 27.41
CA SER A 178 -15.57 -2.17 27.40
C SER A 178 -15.83 -2.71 25.99
N GLN A 179 -15.78 -1.85 24.98
CA GLN A 179 -16.05 -2.17 23.58
C GLN A 179 -14.76 -2.14 22.69
N THR A 180 -13.58 -2.28 23.31
CA THR A 180 -12.32 -2.32 22.55
C THR A 180 -12.25 -3.54 21.64
N TYR A 181 -11.59 -3.38 20.50
CA TYR A 181 -11.35 -4.46 19.54
C TYR A 181 -9.96 -4.36 18.92
N HIS A 182 -9.47 -5.48 18.40
CA HIS A 182 -8.18 -5.62 17.74
C HIS A 182 -8.42 -6.05 16.29
N THR A 183 -7.81 -5.35 15.31
CA THR A 183 -8.01 -5.69 13.90
C THR A 183 -7.60 -7.11 13.55
N ILE A 184 -6.60 -7.65 14.29
CA ILE A 184 -6.10 -9.04 14.17
C ILE A 184 -6.80 -10.01 15.10
N GLY A 185 -7.73 -9.58 15.96
CA GLY A 185 -8.48 -10.42 16.87
C GLY A 185 -9.36 -11.45 16.16
N GLU A 186 -9.80 -12.48 16.88
CA GLU A 186 -10.58 -13.58 16.31
C GLU A 186 -11.85 -13.10 15.60
N HIS A 187 -12.62 -12.22 16.24
CA HIS A 187 -13.87 -11.73 15.68
C HIS A 187 -13.65 -10.87 14.41
N PRO A 188 -12.79 -9.84 14.40
CA PRO A 188 -12.49 -9.09 13.20
C PRO A 188 -11.91 -9.95 12.05
N ARG A 189 -11.02 -10.90 12.33
CA ARG A 189 -10.52 -11.84 11.31
C ARG A 189 -11.67 -12.64 10.69
N ARG A 190 -12.56 -13.18 11.50
CA ARG A 190 -13.75 -13.92 11.04
C ARG A 190 -14.62 -13.07 10.13
N VAL A 191 -14.90 -11.82 10.52
CA VAL A 191 -15.73 -10.89 9.73
C VAL A 191 -15.05 -10.54 8.41
N ALA A 192 -13.76 -10.23 8.42
CA ALA A 192 -13.00 -9.89 7.21
C ALA A 192 -12.93 -11.08 6.23
N GLN A 193 -12.63 -12.27 6.72
CA GLN A 193 -12.58 -13.49 5.91
C GLN A 193 -13.97 -13.84 5.33
N LYS A 194 -15.02 -13.70 6.13
CA LYS A 194 -16.40 -13.89 5.68
C LYS A 194 -16.79 -12.91 4.59
N ALA A 195 -16.42 -11.63 4.75
CA ALA A 195 -16.65 -10.61 3.72
C ALA A 195 -15.92 -10.95 2.42
N PHE A 196 -14.66 -11.40 2.52
CA PHE A 196 -13.90 -11.85 1.35
C PHE A 196 -14.57 -13.01 0.62
N LEU A 197 -14.99 -14.08 1.32
CA LEU A 197 -15.67 -15.22 0.70
C LEU A 197 -16.97 -14.82 0.00
N ARG A 198 -17.73 -13.89 0.60
CA ARG A 198 -18.95 -13.37 -0.01
C ARG A 198 -18.68 -12.53 -1.26
N ASN A 199 -17.64 -11.71 -1.24
CA ASN A 199 -17.20 -10.94 -2.40
C ASN A 199 -16.70 -11.87 -3.52
N LEU A 200 -15.96 -12.93 -3.16
CA LEU A 200 -15.51 -13.96 -4.11
C LEU A 200 -16.71 -14.66 -4.77
N LYS A 201 -17.71 -15.06 -3.98
CA LYS A 201 -18.93 -15.71 -4.48
C LYS A 201 -19.72 -14.81 -5.45
N ARG A 202 -19.69 -13.49 -5.26
CA ARG A 202 -20.35 -12.51 -6.15
C ARG A 202 -19.49 -12.12 -7.36
N GLY A 203 -18.25 -12.60 -7.44
CA GLY A 203 -17.31 -12.21 -8.49
C GLY A 203 -16.82 -10.76 -8.37
N GLU A 204 -16.91 -10.17 -7.19
CA GLU A 204 -16.38 -8.84 -6.86
C GLU A 204 -14.92 -8.92 -6.42
N ALA A 205 -14.56 -9.98 -5.66
CA ALA A 205 -13.17 -10.33 -5.42
C ALA A 205 -12.70 -11.31 -6.50
N TYR A 206 -11.52 -11.06 -7.05
CA TYR A 206 -10.94 -11.91 -8.09
C TYR A 206 -9.42 -11.89 -8.05
N GLN A 207 -8.81 -12.93 -8.59
CA GLN A 207 -7.37 -13.05 -8.70
C GLN A 207 -6.93 -12.78 -10.12
N LYS A 208 -5.82 -12.06 -10.29
CA LYS A 208 -5.22 -11.81 -11.60
C LYS A 208 -3.70 -11.77 -11.47
N GLU A 209 -3.03 -12.38 -12.44
CA GLU A 209 -1.62 -12.17 -12.66
C GLU A 209 -1.45 -10.98 -13.59
N ALA A 210 -0.85 -9.93 -13.07
CA ALA A 210 -0.71 -8.67 -13.78
C ALA A 210 0.53 -7.91 -13.31
N PRO A 211 1.06 -7.00 -14.15
CA PRO A 211 2.05 -6.03 -13.70
C PRO A 211 1.44 -5.12 -12.65
N GLY A 212 2.18 -4.89 -11.59
CA GLY A 212 1.75 -4.02 -10.49
C GLY A 212 2.94 -3.38 -9.79
N LEU A 213 2.67 -2.27 -9.10
CA LEU A 213 3.65 -1.56 -8.31
C LEU A 213 4.14 -2.44 -7.15
N TRP A 214 5.45 -2.51 -7.01
CA TRP A 214 6.11 -3.44 -6.11
C TRP A 214 7.26 -2.78 -5.36
N ASP A 215 7.26 -2.91 -4.05
CA ASP A 215 8.41 -2.52 -3.23
C ASP A 215 9.41 -3.68 -3.15
N VAL A 216 10.59 -3.48 -3.73
CA VAL A 216 11.65 -4.51 -3.82
C VAL A 216 12.36 -4.74 -2.50
N THR A 217 12.25 -3.81 -1.54
CA THR A 217 12.85 -3.93 -0.21
C THR A 217 12.00 -4.81 0.69
N PHE A 218 10.69 -4.52 0.71
CA PHE A 218 9.72 -5.27 1.51
C PHE A 218 9.10 -6.44 0.76
N GLN A 219 9.43 -6.58 -0.52
CA GLN A 219 8.93 -7.62 -1.42
C GLN A 219 7.40 -7.77 -1.35
N THR A 220 6.71 -6.66 -1.52
CA THR A 220 5.24 -6.60 -1.44
C THR A 220 4.64 -5.71 -2.52
N ALA A 221 3.43 -6.06 -2.94
CA ALA A 221 2.62 -5.21 -3.80
C ALA A 221 2.18 -3.95 -3.04
N VAL A 222 2.05 -2.84 -3.77
CA VAL A 222 1.68 -1.52 -3.24
C VAL A 222 0.43 -1.03 -3.94
N ALA A 223 -0.61 -0.66 -3.17
CA ALA A 223 -1.85 -0.12 -3.72
C ALA A 223 -1.73 1.39 -4.00
N GLN A 224 -2.63 1.91 -4.84
CA GLN A 224 -2.68 3.33 -5.20
C GLN A 224 -2.70 4.26 -3.97
N ALA A 225 -3.41 3.89 -2.92
CA ALA A 225 -3.54 4.68 -1.69
C ALA A 225 -2.24 4.77 -0.86
N GLU A 226 -1.28 3.90 -1.13
CA GLU A 226 0.01 3.82 -0.41
C GLU A 226 1.16 4.49 -1.17
N LEU A 227 0.85 5.14 -2.30
CA LEU A 227 1.85 5.78 -3.15
C LEU A 227 2.20 7.16 -2.64
N GLU A 228 3.48 7.46 -2.68
CA GLU A 228 4.02 8.79 -2.51
C GLU A 228 4.90 9.14 -3.72
N SER A 229 4.57 10.24 -4.41
CA SER A 229 5.39 10.76 -5.50
C SER A 229 6.48 11.66 -4.94
N ARG A 230 7.74 11.33 -5.20
CA ARG A 230 8.91 12.11 -4.79
C ARG A 230 9.74 12.51 -5.99
N GLU A 231 10.32 13.71 -5.94
CA GLU A 231 11.33 14.12 -6.91
C GLU A 231 12.58 13.24 -6.75
N TYR A 232 12.96 12.54 -7.83
CA TYR A 232 14.09 11.62 -7.79
C TYR A 232 15.09 11.93 -8.91
N PRO A 233 16.38 12.03 -8.59
CA PRO A 233 17.42 12.34 -9.57
C PRO A 233 17.64 11.17 -10.54
N GLY A 234 17.93 11.49 -11.79
CA GLY A 234 18.23 10.54 -12.84
C GLY A 234 19.02 11.15 -13.97
N PHE A 235 19.19 10.39 -15.02
CA PHE A 235 19.85 10.85 -16.24
C PHE A 235 19.04 10.41 -17.45
N TYR A 236 18.85 11.30 -18.42
CA TYR A 236 18.41 10.93 -19.76
C TYR A 236 19.59 10.39 -20.55
N HIS A 237 19.38 9.27 -21.20
CA HIS A 237 20.31 8.63 -22.12
C HIS A 237 19.67 8.68 -23.50
N LYS A 238 20.31 9.37 -24.46
CA LYS A 238 19.88 9.39 -25.84
C LYS A 238 20.45 8.20 -26.56
N VAL A 239 19.58 7.29 -27.02
CA VAL A 239 19.95 5.95 -27.47
C VAL A 239 19.43 5.71 -28.89
N ALA A 240 20.29 5.17 -29.75
CA ALA A 240 19.96 4.87 -31.14
C ALA A 240 19.36 3.48 -31.30
N PHE A 241 18.09 3.41 -31.72
CA PHE A 241 17.53 2.21 -32.35
C PHE A 241 17.80 2.30 -33.85
N ARG A 242 17.84 1.18 -34.53
CA ARG A 242 18.20 1.16 -35.97
C ARG A 242 17.15 0.45 -36.79
N PHE A 243 16.83 1.05 -37.96
CA PHE A 243 16.10 0.35 -39.01
C PHE A 243 16.96 -0.75 -39.64
N GLU A 244 16.35 -1.57 -40.50
CA GLU A 244 17.03 -2.67 -41.17
C GLU A 244 18.18 -2.19 -42.10
N ASP A 245 18.07 -0.98 -42.65
CA ASP A 245 19.09 -0.33 -43.45
C ASP A 245 20.20 0.33 -42.63
N GLY A 246 20.13 0.23 -41.29
CA GLY A 246 21.10 0.84 -40.38
C GLY A 246 20.79 2.30 -39.98
N THR A 247 19.79 2.93 -40.59
CA THR A 247 19.38 4.31 -40.24
C THR A 247 18.97 4.40 -38.77
N PRO A 248 19.50 5.37 -37.99
CA PRO A 248 19.15 5.49 -36.59
C PRO A 248 17.84 6.25 -36.37
N ILE A 249 17.08 5.84 -35.36
CA ILE A 249 16.05 6.63 -34.72
C ILE A 249 16.38 6.74 -33.22
N TYR A 250 16.38 7.95 -32.69
CA TYR A 250 16.83 8.21 -31.34
C TYR A 250 15.65 8.30 -30.38
N ILE A 251 15.81 7.66 -29.23
CA ILE A 251 14.93 7.83 -28.08
C ILE A 251 15.69 8.41 -26.90
N GLU A 252 14.99 8.97 -25.93
CA GLU A 252 15.57 9.32 -24.62
C GLU A 252 14.96 8.51 -23.51
N THR A 253 15.78 7.84 -22.72
CA THR A 253 15.33 7.01 -21.62
C THR A 253 16.10 7.26 -20.33
N THR A 254 15.42 7.19 -19.21
CA THR A 254 16.05 7.19 -17.87
C THR A 254 16.34 5.76 -17.36
N ARG A 255 15.94 4.73 -18.13
CA ARG A 255 16.02 3.32 -17.75
C ARG A 255 16.65 2.46 -18.85
N PRO A 256 17.92 2.73 -19.24
CA PRO A 256 18.57 1.96 -20.30
C PRO A 256 18.75 0.47 -19.95
N GLU A 257 18.74 0.10 -18.67
CA GLU A 257 18.77 -1.31 -18.22
C GLU A 257 17.56 -2.12 -18.70
N LEU A 258 16.48 -1.48 -19.15
CA LEU A 258 15.28 -2.14 -19.67
C LEU A 258 15.29 -2.36 -21.18
N LEU A 259 16.32 -1.96 -21.92
CA LEU A 259 16.45 -2.17 -23.37
C LEU A 259 16.23 -3.63 -23.79
N ALA A 260 16.68 -4.58 -22.95
CA ALA A 260 16.47 -6.01 -23.16
C ALA A 260 15.00 -6.44 -23.15
N ALA A 261 14.13 -5.67 -22.50
CA ALA A 261 12.68 -5.93 -22.38
C ALA A 261 11.84 -5.06 -23.31
N CYS A 262 12.45 -4.30 -24.21
CA CYS A 262 11.72 -3.41 -25.11
C CYS A 262 10.75 -4.21 -26.00
N THR A 263 9.49 -3.76 -26.07
CA THR A 263 8.41 -4.38 -26.87
C THR A 263 8.02 -3.55 -28.08
N SER A 264 8.16 -2.22 -27.98
CA SER A 264 7.81 -1.28 -29.03
C SER A 264 8.44 0.08 -28.78
N LEU A 265 8.52 0.91 -29.81
CA LEU A 265 8.65 2.36 -29.69
C LEU A 265 7.27 3.00 -29.86
N ILE A 266 6.95 3.97 -29.03
CA ILE A 266 5.61 4.59 -29.01
C ILE A 266 5.74 6.12 -29.11
N ALA A 267 4.99 6.70 -30.06
CA ALA A 267 4.89 8.13 -30.23
C ALA A 267 3.42 8.57 -30.35
N ASN A 268 3.16 9.85 -30.19
CA ASN A 268 1.83 10.41 -30.33
C ASN A 268 1.39 10.37 -31.81
N PRO A 269 0.15 9.94 -32.14
CA PRO A 269 -0.33 9.91 -33.51
C PRO A 269 -0.38 11.31 -34.18
N GLU A 270 -0.40 12.39 -33.42
CA GLU A 270 -0.39 13.77 -33.92
C GLU A 270 1.02 14.32 -34.11
N ASP A 271 2.06 13.57 -33.74
CA ASP A 271 3.46 14.00 -33.90
C ASP A 271 3.95 13.72 -35.32
N GLU A 272 4.01 14.75 -36.15
CA GLU A 272 4.41 14.68 -37.54
C GLU A 272 5.83 14.11 -37.75
N ARG A 273 6.69 14.23 -36.73
CA ARG A 273 8.07 13.69 -36.78
C ARG A 273 8.10 12.18 -36.93
N TYR A 274 7.11 11.49 -36.35
CA TYR A 274 7.08 10.02 -36.27
C TYR A 274 5.98 9.37 -37.10
N GLN A 275 5.03 10.13 -37.62
CA GLN A 275 3.98 9.61 -38.51
C GLN A 275 4.50 8.73 -39.67
N PRO A 276 5.63 9.09 -40.36
CA PRO A 276 6.14 8.26 -41.45
C PRO A 276 6.66 6.88 -41.02
N TYR A 277 6.89 6.69 -39.73
CA TYR A 277 7.51 5.47 -39.20
C TYR A 277 6.52 4.51 -38.55
N PHE A 278 5.27 4.92 -38.34
CA PHE A 278 4.28 4.02 -37.73
C PHE A 278 4.08 2.76 -38.56
N GLY A 279 4.11 1.60 -37.87
CA GLY A 279 4.03 0.27 -38.48
C GLY A 279 5.37 -0.27 -38.98
N GLN A 280 6.43 0.53 -39.05
CA GLN A 280 7.76 0.05 -39.34
C GLN A 280 8.38 -0.62 -38.11
N THR A 281 9.45 -1.38 -38.34
CA THR A 281 10.18 -2.07 -37.27
C THR A 281 11.62 -1.57 -37.17
N VAL A 282 12.12 -1.56 -35.92
CA VAL A 282 13.51 -1.22 -35.60
C VAL A 282 14.12 -2.28 -34.69
N TYR A 283 15.44 -2.27 -34.59
CA TYR A 283 16.18 -3.14 -33.69
C TYR A 283 16.68 -2.34 -32.51
N SER A 284 16.50 -2.89 -31.30
CA SER A 284 17.08 -2.30 -30.09
C SER A 284 18.59 -2.38 -30.13
N PRO A 285 19.30 -1.35 -29.60
CA PRO A 285 20.75 -1.44 -29.48
C PRO A 285 21.14 -2.60 -28.53
N LEU A 286 22.37 -3.07 -28.67
CA LEU A 286 22.99 -4.14 -27.89
C LEU A 286 22.31 -5.52 -28.00
N PHE A 287 20.99 -5.59 -27.84
CA PHE A 287 20.25 -6.86 -27.78
C PHE A 287 19.61 -7.27 -29.12
N LYS A 288 19.59 -6.38 -30.11
CA LYS A 288 19.02 -6.60 -31.44
C LYS A 288 17.58 -7.12 -31.44
N VAL A 289 16.82 -6.80 -30.40
CA VAL A 289 15.41 -7.17 -30.32
C VAL A 289 14.63 -6.36 -31.33
N LYS A 290 13.90 -7.06 -32.22
CA LYS A 290 13.04 -6.44 -33.24
C LYS A 290 11.74 -5.95 -32.62
N VAL A 291 11.42 -4.66 -32.78
CA VAL A 291 10.25 -4.01 -32.19
C VAL A 291 9.54 -3.09 -33.18
N PRO A 292 8.20 -3.00 -33.15
CA PRO A 292 7.45 -2.05 -34.00
C PRO A 292 7.48 -0.63 -33.44
N ILE A 293 7.25 0.33 -34.33
CA ILE A 293 6.93 1.72 -33.97
C ILE A 293 5.40 1.87 -34.02
N LEU A 294 4.79 2.23 -32.88
CA LEU A 294 3.34 2.30 -32.71
C LEU A 294 2.88 3.68 -32.29
N ALA A 295 1.61 3.98 -32.56
CA ALA A 295 0.97 5.22 -32.16
C ALA A 295 0.11 5.05 -30.93
N HIS A 296 0.23 5.95 -29.94
CA HIS A 296 -0.66 6.02 -28.79
C HIS A 296 -0.82 7.46 -28.28
N LYS A 297 -2.06 7.86 -27.97
CA LYS A 297 -2.38 9.25 -27.56
C LYS A 297 -1.77 9.66 -26.21
N ALA A 298 -1.49 8.69 -25.33
CA ALA A 298 -0.84 8.96 -24.05
C ALA A 298 0.67 9.25 -24.17
N ALA A 299 1.27 9.14 -25.37
CA ALA A 299 2.65 9.54 -25.59
C ALA A 299 2.75 11.08 -25.63
N GLU A 300 3.63 11.65 -24.79
CA GLU A 300 3.82 13.09 -24.65
C GLU A 300 4.83 13.58 -25.71
N MET A 301 4.40 14.45 -26.63
CA MET A 301 5.24 14.96 -27.73
C MET A 301 6.43 15.79 -27.27
N ASP A 302 6.31 16.44 -26.12
CA ASP A 302 7.33 17.36 -25.57
C ASP A 302 8.24 16.70 -24.53
N LYS A 303 8.06 15.42 -24.26
CA LYS A 303 8.86 14.69 -23.28
C LYS A 303 10.02 13.95 -23.96
N GLY A 304 11.25 14.35 -23.61
CA GLY A 304 12.45 13.81 -24.26
C GLY A 304 12.42 13.96 -25.76
N ALA A 305 12.66 12.88 -26.49
CA ALA A 305 12.60 12.87 -27.95
C ALA A 305 11.17 12.91 -28.53
N GLY A 306 10.10 12.78 -27.70
CA GLY A 306 8.71 12.64 -28.16
C GLY A 306 8.34 11.23 -28.64
N ILE A 307 9.31 10.32 -28.68
CA ILE A 307 9.14 8.89 -28.87
C ILE A 307 9.81 8.15 -27.73
N ALA A 308 9.13 7.19 -27.15
CA ALA A 308 9.60 6.44 -25.99
C ALA A 308 9.64 4.94 -26.28
N MET A 309 10.56 4.23 -25.66
CA MET A 309 10.52 2.77 -25.63
C MET A 309 9.49 2.31 -24.59
N CYS A 310 8.64 1.38 -24.97
CA CYS A 310 7.81 0.62 -24.05
C CYS A 310 8.56 -0.65 -23.65
N CYS A 311 8.86 -0.79 -22.38
CA CYS A 311 9.57 -1.96 -21.83
C CYS A 311 8.65 -2.84 -21.00
N THR A 312 7.39 -2.92 -21.37
CA THR A 312 6.28 -3.57 -20.72
C THR A 312 6.02 -3.03 -19.29
N PHE A 313 7.07 -2.80 -18.47
CA PHE A 313 6.90 -2.36 -17.08
C PHE A 313 8.01 -1.38 -16.64
N GLY A 314 8.36 -0.42 -17.48
CA GLY A 314 9.30 0.65 -17.14
C GLY A 314 8.69 1.69 -16.19
N ASP A 315 7.42 2.05 -16.46
CA ASP A 315 6.58 2.89 -15.59
C ASP A 315 5.08 2.55 -15.76
N VAL A 316 4.20 3.33 -15.13
CA VAL A 316 2.74 3.09 -15.18
C VAL A 316 2.19 3.29 -16.60
N THR A 317 2.76 4.20 -17.37
CA THR A 317 2.36 4.45 -18.77
C THR A 317 2.68 3.25 -19.67
N ASP A 318 3.79 2.56 -19.41
CA ASP A 318 4.13 1.32 -20.12
C ASP A 318 3.07 0.22 -19.91
N VAL A 319 2.47 0.16 -18.71
CA VAL A 319 1.37 -0.79 -18.40
C VAL A 319 0.10 -0.43 -19.17
N GLU A 320 -0.21 0.87 -19.32
CA GLU A 320 -1.33 1.34 -20.15
C GLU A 320 -1.11 0.96 -21.62
N TRP A 321 0.04 1.29 -22.18
CA TRP A 321 0.40 0.93 -23.56
C TRP A 321 0.37 -0.58 -23.80
N TRP A 322 0.93 -1.36 -22.87
CA TRP A 322 0.91 -2.82 -22.95
C TRP A 322 -0.52 -3.36 -23.06
N ARG A 323 -1.43 -2.86 -22.25
CA ARG A 323 -2.82 -3.27 -22.23
C ARG A 323 -3.56 -2.84 -23.50
N ASP A 324 -3.47 -1.56 -23.85
CA ASP A 324 -4.27 -0.96 -24.91
C ASP A 324 -3.80 -1.39 -26.32
N LEU A 325 -2.50 -1.64 -26.47
CA LEU A 325 -1.91 -2.12 -27.73
C LEU A 325 -1.69 -3.64 -27.77
N ASN A 326 -2.12 -4.35 -26.72
CA ASN A 326 -1.96 -5.80 -26.58
C ASN A 326 -0.52 -6.27 -26.86
N LEU A 327 0.46 -5.60 -26.23
CA LEU A 327 1.89 -5.89 -26.41
C LEU A 327 2.31 -7.19 -25.71
N PRO A 328 3.40 -7.85 -26.16
CA PRO A 328 3.92 -9.03 -25.47
C PRO A 328 4.40 -8.70 -24.06
N LEU A 329 4.28 -9.65 -23.14
CA LEU A 329 4.80 -9.55 -21.78
C LEU A 329 6.29 -9.87 -21.75
N ARG A 330 7.13 -8.87 -21.46
CA ARG A 330 8.59 -9.03 -21.33
C ARG A 330 9.08 -8.49 -19.98
N SER A 331 9.01 -9.32 -18.94
CA SER A 331 9.47 -8.94 -17.61
C SER A 331 10.87 -9.47 -17.35
N ILE A 332 11.80 -8.59 -16.97
CA ILE A 332 13.19 -8.95 -16.63
C ILE A 332 13.58 -8.56 -15.19
N ILE A 333 12.67 -7.98 -14.42
CA ILE A 333 12.92 -7.61 -13.02
C ILE A 333 12.19 -8.60 -12.10
N GLN A 334 12.95 -9.20 -11.18
CA GLN A 334 12.45 -10.09 -10.14
C GLN A 334 11.86 -9.31 -8.95
N ARG A 335 11.12 -9.99 -8.09
CA ARG A 335 10.52 -9.42 -6.87
C ARG A 335 11.55 -8.83 -5.90
N ASN A 336 12.80 -9.26 -5.93
CA ASN A 336 13.91 -8.70 -5.15
C ASN A 336 14.60 -7.50 -5.83
N GLY A 337 14.08 -7.00 -6.95
CA GLY A 337 14.62 -5.86 -7.71
C GLY A 337 15.89 -6.19 -8.52
N ARG A 338 16.15 -7.48 -8.77
CA ARG A 338 17.29 -7.91 -9.57
C ARG A 338 16.84 -8.35 -10.96
N ILE A 339 17.73 -8.24 -11.93
CA ILE A 339 17.53 -8.81 -13.27
C ILE A 339 17.41 -10.33 -13.14
N ILE A 340 16.52 -10.96 -13.93
CA ILE A 340 16.36 -12.41 -13.98
C ILE A 340 17.68 -13.11 -14.32
N MET A 341 17.82 -14.37 -13.90
CA MET A 341 19.05 -15.14 -14.11
C MET A 341 19.13 -15.72 -15.52
N ASP A 342 18.02 -16.14 -16.06
CA ASP A 342 17.95 -16.80 -17.36
C ASP A 342 17.83 -15.77 -18.47
N THR A 343 18.58 -15.96 -19.55
CA THR A 343 18.49 -15.10 -20.73
C THR A 343 17.14 -15.33 -21.42
N PRO A 344 16.34 -14.28 -21.64
CA PRO A 344 15.06 -14.42 -22.33
C PRO A 344 15.18 -14.94 -23.75
N ASP A 345 14.19 -15.78 -24.17
CA ASP A 345 14.18 -16.39 -25.51
C ASP A 345 14.02 -15.37 -26.64
N TRP A 346 13.44 -14.20 -26.38
CA TRP A 346 13.29 -13.13 -27.38
C TRP A 346 14.60 -12.38 -27.69
N ILE A 347 15.69 -12.65 -26.98
CA ILE A 347 17.03 -12.17 -27.31
C ILE A 347 17.71 -13.28 -28.12
N GLU A 348 17.64 -13.13 -29.45
CA GLU A 348 18.17 -14.13 -30.37
C GLU A 348 19.64 -13.89 -30.74
N ASP A 349 20.10 -12.61 -30.71
CA ASP A 349 21.47 -12.20 -31.01
C ASP A 349 22.46 -12.74 -29.99
N GLU A 350 23.53 -13.40 -30.44
CA GLU A 350 24.50 -14.05 -29.55
C GLU A 350 25.23 -13.05 -28.65
N ALA A 351 25.68 -11.93 -29.20
CA ALA A 351 26.33 -10.88 -28.42
C ALA A 351 25.36 -10.25 -27.40
N GLY A 352 24.09 -10.08 -27.77
CA GLY A 352 23.03 -9.64 -26.87
C GLY A 352 22.79 -10.63 -25.73
N ARG A 353 22.84 -11.92 -26.00
CA ARG A 353 22.72 -12.99 -24.99
C ARG A 353 23.90 -12.98 -24.01
N GLU A 354 25.11 -12.84 -24.52
CA GLU A 354 26.33 -12.73 -23.69
C GLU A 354 26.28 -11.50 -22.78
N LEU A 355 25.85 -10.35 -23.31
CA LEU A 355 25.69 -9.14 -22.52
C LEU A 355 24.59 -9.30 -21.45
N PHE A 356 23.48 -9.98 -21.79
CA PHE A 356 22.44 -10.24 -20.80
C PHE A 356 22.95 -11.11 -19.65
N GLN A 357 23.76 -12.12 -19.92
CA GLN A 357 24.42 -12.94 -18.87
C GLN A 357 25.30 -12.09 -17.94
N GLN A 358 25.94 -11.05 -18.46
CA GLN A 358 26.76 -10.14 -17.64
C GLN A 358 25.92 -9.29 -16.67
N ILE A 359 24.64 -8.98 -17.00
CA ILE A 359 23.75 -8.21 -16.15
C ILE A 359 22.81 -9.09 -15.30
N ALA A 360 22.68 -10.37 -15.60
CA ALA A 360 21.86 -11.32 -14.86
C ALA A 360 22.18 -11.30 -13.35
N GLY A 361 21.12 -11.31 -12.52
CA GLY A 361 21.24 -11.25 -11.07
C GLY A 361 21.74 -9.92 -10.48
N LYS A 362 22.12 -8.94 -11.29
CA LYS A 362 22.49 -7.60 -10.80
C LYS A 362 21.25 -6.79 -10.40
N THR A 363 21.43 -5.82 -9.52
CA THR A 363 20.40 -4.83 -9.25
C THR A 363 20.18 -3.95 -10.48
N THR A 364 18.99 -3.36 -10.65
CA THR A 364 18.68 -2.42 -11.73
C THR A 364 19.73 -1.29 -11.83
N PHE A 365 20.21 -0.78 -10.70
CA PHE A 365 21.28 0.23 -10.67
C PHE A 365 22.60 -0.28 -11.27
N SER A 366 23.08 -1.48 -10.87
CA SER A 366 24.33 -2.04 -11.37
C SER A 366 24.20 -2.49 -12.83
N ALA A 367 23.04 -2.99 -13.24
CA ALA A 367 22.76 -3.33 -14.64
C ALA A 367 22.75 -2.09 -15.52
N ARG A 368 22.13 -0.98 -15.07
CA ARG A 368 22.13 0.31 -15.78
C ARG A 368 23.54 0.78 -16.12
N LYS A 369 24.44 0.76 -15.13
CA LYS A 369 25.83 1.14 -15.35
C LYS A 369 26.49 0.30 -16.44
N ALA A 370 26.36 -1.03 -16.38
CA ALA A 370 26.93 -1.93 -17.38
C ALA A 370 26.34 -1.69 -18.79
N ILE A 371 25.03 -1.45 -18.90
CA ILE A 371 24.38 -1.14 -20.18
C ILE A 371 24.85 0.20 -20.75
N VAL A 372 24.99 1.23 -19.92
CA VAL A 372 25.50 2.55 -20.37
C VAL A 372 26.94 2.44 -20.88
N ASP A 373 27.78 1.66 -20.21
CA ASP A 373 29.16 1.43 -20.65
C ASP A 373 29.16 0.69 -22.00
N ALA A 374 28.34 -0.35 -22.17
CA ALA A 374 28.19 -1.07 -23.44
C ALA A 374 27.64 -0.20 -24.59
N LEU A 375 26.68 0.71 -24.30
CA LEU A 375 26.13 1.66 -25.27
C LEU A 375 27.20 2.68 -25.75
N ARG A 376 28.15 3.07 -24.90
CA ARG A 376 29.29 3.91 -25.31
C ARG A 376 30.21 3.14 -26.23
N GLU A 377 30.52 1.90 -25.87
CA GLU A 377 31.44 1.06 -26.66
C GLU A 377 30.86 0.73 -28.05
N SER A 378 29.57 0.48 -28.16
CA SER A 378 28.87 0.21 -29.43
C SER A 378 28.68 1.45 -30.30
N GLY A 379 28.79 2.66 -29.72
CA GLY A 379 28.46 3.92 -30.39
C GLY A 379 26.95 4.19 -30.53
N ASP A 380 26.11 3.48 -29.79
CA ASP A 380 24.65 3.65 -29.78
C ASP A 380 24.17 4.65 -28.68
N LEU A 381 25.05 5.18 -27.84
CA LEU A 381 24.80 6.30 -26.96
C LEU A 381 25.20 7.59 -27.66
N ASP A 382 24.23 8.49 -27.89
CA ASP A 382 24.45 9.80 -28.52
C ASP A 382 24.72 10.87 -27.45
N GLY A 383 25.97 11.22 -27.28
CA GLY A 383 26.43 12.19 -26.29
C GLY A 383 26.51 11.64 -24.85
N GLU A 384 26.78 12.54 -23.90
CA GLU A 384 26.82 12.17 -22.48
C GLU A 384 25.40 12.22 -21.86
N PRO A 385 25.11 11.35 -20.88
CA PRO A 385 23.82 11.35 -20.19
C PRO A 385 23.52 12.71 -19.51
N THR A 386 22.35 13.25 -19.76
CA THR A 386 21.91 14.56 -19.25
C THR A 386 21.21 14.42 -17.90
N PRO A 387 21.66 15.12 -16.83
CA PRO A 387 21.00 15.07 -15.53
C PRO A 387 19.54 15.54 -15.63
N THR A 388 18.68 14.82 -14.93
CA THR A 388 17.24 15.17 -14.83
C THR A 388 16.71 14.85 -13.44
N LYS A 389 15.56 15.42 -13.13
CA LYS A 389 14.75 15.09 -11.97
C LYS A 389 13.34 14.76 -12.44
N ARG A 390 12.80 13.67 -11.95
CA ARG A 390 11.45 13.24 -12.30
C ARG A 390 10.66 12.87 -11.06
N MET A 391 9.34 13.06 -11.11
CA MET A 391 8.44 12.49 -10.11
C MET A 391 8.46 10.97 -10.24
N THR A 392 8.76 10.29 -9.16
CA THR A 392 8.89 8.83 -9.11
C THR A 392 8.07 8.30 -7.95
N ASN A 393 7.39 7.19 -8.18
CA ASN A 393 6.55 6.56 -7.15
C ASN A 393 7.39 5.78 -6.14
N PHE A 394 7.10 6.03 -4.88
CA PHE A 394 7.62 5.32 -3.73
C PHE A 394 6.45 4.70 -2.96
N TYR A 395 6.71 3.63 -2.24
CA TYR A 395 5.86 3.26 -1.13
C TYR A 395 6.02 4.32 -0.03
N GLU A 396 4.93 4.78 0.59
CA GLU A 396 4.97 5.86 1.60
C GLU A 396 5.95 5.60 2.76
N LYS A 397 6.18 4.33 3.10
CA LYS A 397 7.15 3.87 4.13
C LYS A 397 8.46 3.37 3.53
N GLY A 398 8.65 3.45 2.21
CA GLY A 398 9.82 2.94 1.49
C GLY A 398 10.86 4.00 1.20
N ASP A 399 12.11 3.58 1.10
CA ASP A 399 13.26 4.44 0.80
C ASP A 399 13.76 4.29 -0.65
N LYS A 400 13.18 3.37 -1.43
CA LYS A 400 13.55 3.11 -2.81
C LYS A 400 12.39 3.33 -3.75
N PRO A 401 12.66 3.75 -5.00
CA PRO A 401 11.64 3.76 -6.04
C PRO A 401 10.98 2.40 -6.20
N LEU A 402 9.68 2.41 -6.46
CA LEU A 402 8.94 1.21 -6.79
C LEU A 402 9.34 0.69 -8.17
N GLU A 403 9.38 -0.62 -8.30
CA GLU A 403 9.47 -1.31 -9.58
C GLU A 403 8.08 -1.83 -10.00
N ILE A 404 7.91 -2.14 -11.28
CA ILE A 404 6.73 -2.84 -11.75
C ILE A 404 7.11 -4.29 -11.96
N VAL A 405 6.42 -5.18 -11.25
CA VAL A 405 6.69 -6.62 -11.25
C VAL A 405 5.40 -7.37 -11.54
N THR A 406 5.48 -8.35 -12.43
CA THR A 406 4.36 -9.27 -12.66
C THR A 406 4.18 -10.17 -11.46
N SER A 407 3.01 -10.12 -10.86
CA SER A 407 2.67 -10.94 -9.71
C SER A 407 1.19 -11.27 -9.70
N ARG A 408 0.86 -12.44 -9.14
CA ARG A 408 -0.53 -12.85 -8.94
C ARG A 408 -1.05 -12.23 -7.66
N GLN A 409 -2.11 -11.41 -7.79
CA GLN A 409 -2.66 -10.63 -6.69
C GLN A 409 -4.20 -10.74 -6.66
N TRP A 410 -4.77 -10.45 -5.49
CA TRP A 410 -6.22 -10.35 -5.29
C TRP A 410 -6.67 -8.90 -5.40
N TYR A 411 -7.77 -8.71 -6.12
CA TYR A 411 -8.39 -7.42 -6.37
C TYR A 411 -9.85 -7.43 -5.94
N LEU A 412 -10.36 -6.26 -5.61
CA LEU A 412 -11.78 -5.98 -5.36
C LEU A 412 -12.25 -4.89 -6.33
N LYS A 413 -13.39 -5.13 -6.99
CA LYS A 413 -14.04 -4.12 -7.82
C LYS A 413 -14.42 -2.92 -6.96
N ASN A 414 -13.97 -1.73 -7.34
CA ASN A 414 -14.17 -0.50 -6.59
C ASN A 414 -14.62 0.71 -7.44
N GLY A 415 -14.98 0.48 -8.70
CA GLY A 415 -15.36 1.56 -9.63
C GLY A 415 -14.20 2.17 -10.41
N GLY A 416 -12.95 1.70 -10.22
CA GLY A 416 -11.80 2.19 -11.00
C GLY A 416 -11.82 1.71 -12.46
N THR A 417 -12.45 0.57 -12.73
CA THR A 417 -12.66 0.01 -14.08
C THR A 417 -14.13 -0.04 -14.47
N ASP A 418 -15.05 -0.10 -13.52
CA ASP A 418 -16.49 -0.14 -13.73
C ASP A 418 -17.09 1.27 -13.62
N GLN A 419 -17.35 1.90 -14.79
CA GLN A 419 -17.91 3.25 -14.88
C GLN A 419 -19.32 3.37 -14.25
N LYS A 420 -20.10 2.29 -14.29
CA LYS A 420 -21.42 2.26 -13.66
C LYS A 420 -21.30 2.32 -12.14
N LEU A 421 -20.46 1.46 -11.57
CA LEU A 421 -20.18 1.48 -10.12
C LEU A 421 -19.59 2.82 -9.69
N ASN A 422 -18.69 3.41 -10.48
CA ASN A 422 -18.13 4.73 -10.21
C ASN A 422 -19.23 5.80 -10.10
N ALA A 423 -20.13 5.86 -11.09
CA ALA A 423 -21.24 6.81 -11.08
C ALA A 423 -22.20 6.58 -9.88
N GLU A 424 -22.48 5.33 -9.54
CA GLU A 424 -23.28 4.98 -8.37
C GLU A 424 -22.63 5.42 -7.05
N LEU A 425 -21.31 5.29 -6.91
CA LEU A 425 -20.55 5.78 -5.74
C LEU A 425 -20.66 7.31 -5.61
N ILE A 426 -20.51 8.05 -6.70
CA ILE A 426 -20.68 9.51 -6.71
C ILE A 426 -22.08 9.89 -6.26
N GLU A 427 -23.12 9.23 -6.79
CA GLU A 427 -24.50 9.52 -6.41
C GLU A 427 -24.77 9.22 -4.94
N ARG A 428 -24.27 8.10 -4.42
CA ARG A 428 -24.34 7.78 -2.98
C ARG A 428 -23.60 8.78 -2.11
N GLY A 429 -22.46 9.30 -2.57
CA GLY A 429 -21.74 10.36 -1.88
C GLY A 429 -22.56 11.64 -1.70
N ARG A 430 -23.49 11.94 -2.63
CA ARG A 430 -24.38 13.10 -2.53
C ARG A 430 -25.46 12.96 -1.47
N GLU A 431 -25.77 11.75 -1.05
CA GLU A 431 -26.71 11.49 0.06
C GLU A 431 -26.08 11.74 1.44
N LEU A 432 -24.75 11.88 1.53
CA LEU A 432 -24.04 12.11 2.78
C LEU A 432 -24.05 13.59 3.17
N ASN A 433 -24.17 13.84 4.47
CA ASN A 433 -24.01 15.17 5.04
C ASN A 433 -22.53 15.40 5.42
N PHE A 434 -21.79 16.13 4.59
CA PHE A 434 -20.41 16.48 4.89
C PHE A 434 -20.32 17.71 5.79
N HIS A 435 -19.38 17.67 6.75
CA HIS A 435 -19.10 18.78 7.65
C HIS A 435 -17.58 19.07 7.68
N PRO A 436 -17.10 20.21 7.14
CA PRO A 436 -17.86 21.21 6.35
C PRO A 436 -18.23 20.66 4.95
N ASP A 437 -19.24 21.27 4.32
CA ASP A 437 -19.85 20.82 3.05
C ASP A 437 -18.83 20.62 1.92
N PHE A 438 -17.77 21.42 1.88
CA PHE A 438 -16.73 21.33 0.84
C PHE A 438 -15.95 20.00 0.90
N MET A 439 -16.00 19.24 1.98
CA MET A 439 -15.34 17.93 2.08
C MET A 439 -15.92 16.90 1.10
N ARG A 440 -17.14 17.12 0.58
CA ARG A 440 -17.70 16.30 -0.50
C ARG A 440 -16.79 16.27 -1.72
N VAL A 441 -16.14 17.38 -2.07
CA VAL A 441 -15.21 17.47 -3.21
C VAL A 441 -14.03 16.50 -3.05
N ARG A 442 -13.56 16.26 -1.81
CA ARG A 442 -12.50 15.29 -1.56
C ARG A 442 -12.96 13.85 -1.82
N TYR A 443 -14.19 13.53 -1.44
CA TYR A 443 -14.80 12.24 -1.75
C TYR A 443 -14.95 12.04 -3.27
N GLU A 444 -15.55 13.02 -3.96
CA GLU A 444 -15.75 12.96 -5.41
C GLU A 444 -14.42 12.87 -6.17
N ASN A 445 -13.41 13.65 -5.78
CA ASN A 445 -12.06 13.57 -6.37
C ASN A 445 -11.41 12.21 -6.15
N TRP A 446 -11.60 11.59 -4.97
CA TRP A 446 -11.08 10.25 -4.70
C TRP A 446 -11.73 9.22 -5.61
N VAL A 447 -13.06 9.20 -5.71
CA VAL A 447 -13.81 8.26 -6.56
C VAL A 447 -13.45 8.43 -8.03
N ASN A 448 -13.42 9.68 -8.53
CA ASN A 448 -13.04 9.98 -9.91
C ASN A 448 -11.56 9.70 -10.22
N GLY A 449 -10.70 9.72 -9.21
CA GLY A 449 -9.26 9.43 -9.33
C GLY A 449 -8.91 7.94 -9.28
N LEU A 450 -9.89 7.04 -9.11
CA LEU A 450 -9.63 5.60 -9.16
C LEU A 450 -9.28 5.19 -10.59
N ASN A 451 -8.11 4.57 -10.77
CA ASN A 451 -7.58 4.16 -12.07
C ASN A 451 -7.43 2.65 -12.25
N GLY A 452 -8.04 1.84 -11.37
CA GLY A 452 -8.01 0.38 -11.37
C GLY A 452 -8.79 -0.17 -10.20
N ASP A 453 -8.98 -1.48 -10.17
CA ASP A 453 -9.62 -2.15 -9.04
C ASP A 453 -8.69 -2.19 -7.83
N TRP A 454 -9.26 -2.25 -6.64
CA TRP A 454 -8.50 -2.19 -5.40
C TRP A 454 -7.68 -3.46 -5.18
N LEU A 455 -6.36 -3.32 -5.19
CA LEU A 455 -5.42 -4.37 -4.83
C LEU A 455 -5.48 -4.57 -3.31
N ILE A 456 -5.99 -5.72 -2.89
CA ILE A 456 -6.21 -6.05 -1.47
C ILE A 456 -5.19 -7.01 -0.87
N SER A 457 -4.43 -7.73 -1.70
CA SER A 457 -3.41 -8.66 -1.20
C SER A 457 -2.08 -7.96 -0.92
N ARG A 458 -1.44 -8.40 0.16
CA ARG A 458 -0.10 -7.99 0.57
C ARG A 458 0.71 -9.22 0.96
N GLN A 459 2.01 -9.20 0.74
CA GLN A 459 2.92 -10.25 1.16
C GLN A 459 3.41 -9.91 2.57
N ARG A 460 2.54 -10.15 3.57
CA ARG A 460 2.80 -9.88 4.98
C ARG A 460 2.77 -11.17 5.79
N PHE A 461 3.49 -11.17 6.90
CA PHE A 461 3.56 -12.32 7.81
C PHE A 461 2.58 -12.20 8.97
N PHE A 462 2.29 -10.96 9.40
CA PHE A 462 1.34 -10.63 10.45
C PHE A 462 0.17 -9.84 9.86
N GLY A 463 -0.96 -10.49 9.70
CA GLY A 463 -2.16 -9.92 9.08
C GLY A 463 -3.30 -10.93 9.00
N VAL A 464 -4.40 -10.54 8.38
CA VAL A 464 -5.55 -11.42 8.14
C VAL A 464 -5.29 -12.25 6.88
N PRO A 465 -5.11 -13.57 6.96
CA PRO A 465 -4.86 -14.40 5.79
C PRO A 465 -6.10 -14.53 4.92
N PHE A 466 -5.90 -14.70 3.62
CA PHE A 466 -6.99 -15.07 2.72
C PHE A 466 -7.47 -16.48 3.05
N PRO A 467 -8.80 -16.69 3.23
CA PRO A 467 -9.34 -17.98 3.66
C PRO A 467 -9.49 -18.95 2.48
N LEU A 468 -8.36 -19.36 1.90
CA LEU A 468 -8.35 -20.30 0.78
C LEU A 468 -7.02 -21.05 0.69
N TRP A 469 -7.05 -22.21 0.03
CA TRP A 469 -5.90 -23.01 -0.32
C TRP A 469 -5.89 -23.29 -1.82
N TYR A 470 -4.71 -23.57 -2.36
CA TYR A 470 -4.55 -23.97 -3.75
C TYR A 470 -4.12 -25.44 -3.82
N PRO A 471 -4.84 -26.29 -4.58
CA PRO A 471 -4.35 -27.63 -4.87
C PRO A 471 -2.96 -27.58 -5.49
N VAL A 472 -2.13 -28.57 -5.19
CA VAL A 472 -0.81 -28.73 -5.81
C VAL A 472 -0.94 -29.68 -6.99
N LYS A 473 -0.55 -29.23 -8.19
CA LYS A 473 -0.54 -30.03 -9.41
C LYS A 473 0.58 -31.08 -9.39
N ALA A 474 0.55 -32.01 -10.32
CA ALA A 474 1.54 -33.09 -10.41
C ALA A 474 2.99 -32.59 -10.62
N ASP A 475 3.16 -31.40 -11.21
CA ASP A 475 4.44 -30.73 -11.43
C ASP A 475 4.92 -29.93 -10.20
N GLY A 476 4.18 -29.97 -9.08
CA GLY A 476 4.48 -29.22 -7.86
C GLY A 476 4.01 -27.77 -7.87
N THR A 477 3.39 -27.27 -8.93
CA THR A 477 2.84 -25.91 -9.01
C THR A 477 1.45 -25.82 -8.38
N ALA A 478 1.10 -24.63 -7.88
CA ALA A 478 -0.23 -24.38 -7.33
C ALA A 478 -1.28 -24.23 -8.46
N ASP A 479 -2.44 -24.86 -8.26
CA ASP A 479 -3.60 -24.68 -9.14
C ASP A 479 -4.40 -23.45 -8.72
N TYR A 480 -4.07 -22.31 -9.29
CA TYR A 480 -4.72 -21.04 -8.97
C TYR A 480 -6.14 -20.92 -9.54
N GLU A 481 -6.52 -21.75 -10.49
CA GLU A 481 -7.85 -21.71 -11.12
C GLU A 481 -8.93 -22.36 -10.25
N HIS A 482 -8.54 -23.28 -9.34
CA HIS A 482 -9.46 -24.04 -8.52
C HIS A 482 -9.16 -23.89 -7.02
N PRO A 483 -9.28 -22.66 -6.44
CA PRO A 483 -9.03 -22.46 -5.03
C PRO A 483 -10.06 -23.20 -4.17
N ILE A 484 -9.60 -23.80 -3.08
CA ILE A 484 -10.46 -24.44 -2.06
C ILE A 484 -10.78 -23.42 -0.99
N THR A 485 -12.06 -23.21 -0.69
CA THR A 485 -12.55 -22.29 0.33
C THR A 485 -13.21 -23.04 1.49
N PRO A 486 -13.07 -22.56 2.74
CA PRO A 486 -13.79 -23.13 3.88
C PRO A 486 -15.27 -22.72 3.88
N SER A 487 -16.07 -23.37 4.72
CA SER A 487 -17.39 -22.86 5.09
C SER A 487 -17.27 -21.62 5.99
N GLU A 488 -18.27 -20.73 5.99
CA GLU A 488 -18.29 -19.54 6.85
C GLU A 488 -18.25 -19.91 8.36
N ASP A 489 -18.74 -21.09 8.74
CA ASP A 489 -18.79 -21.54 10.13
C ASP A 489 -17.40 -21.99 10.63
N GLY A 490 -16.47 -22.35 9.73
CA GLY A 490 -15.10 -22.74 10.05
C GLY A 490 -14.13 -21.56 10.23
N LEU A 491 -14.60 -20.31 10.08
CA LEU A 491 -13.77 -19.13 10.22
C LEU A 491 -13.59 -18.71 11.70
N PRO A 492 -12.50 -18.01 12.05
CA PRO A 492 -11.36 -17.66 11.19
C PRO A 492 -10.40 -18.82 10.99
N ILE A 493 -9.67 -18.78 9.88
CA ILE A 493 -8.54 -19.67 9.61
C ILE A 493 -7.23 -18.87 9.51
N ASP A 494 -6.08 -19.56 9.73
CA ASP A 494 -4.74 -19.06 9.49
C ASP A 494 -3.97 -20.04 8.61
#